data_2973986b85076831f95ef6430dd7972c
#
_entry.id   2973986b85076831f95ef6430dd7972c
#
_cell.length_a   1.000
_cell.length_b   1.000
_cell.length_c   1.000
_cell.angle_alpha   90.00
_cell.angle_beta   90.00
_cell.angle_gamma   90.00
#
_symmetry.space_group_name_H-M   'P 1'
#
loop_
_entity.id
_entity.type
_entity.pdbx_description
1 polymer ?
#
loop_
_entity_poly.entity_id
_entity_poly.type
_entity_poly.pdbx_seq_one_letter_code
_entity_poly.pdbx_strand_id
1 'polypeptide(L)' 'MEDSQQQPEYLTPGEVARMLHVSPKTVNRWANEGRLACIVTLGGHRRFHRDEVARAAEKMTGGPGA' A
#
# COMPACT_ATOMS: atom_id res chain seq x y z
N MET A 1 -15.91 -19.61 -0.83
CA MET A 1 -15.61 -19.70 -0.81
C MET A 1 -14.50 -19.37 -1.12
N GLU A 2 -14.04 -19.35 -1.49
CA GLU A 2 -13.12 -19.15 -1.89
C GLU A 2 -12.59 -17.88 -1.82
N ASP A 3 -13.19 -16.94 -1.72
CA ASP A 3 -12.74 -15.69 -1.55
C ASP A 3 -11.76 -15.57 -0.54
N SER A 4 -11.85 -16.21 0.50
CA SER A 4 -10.95 -16.05 1.58
C SER A 4 -9.54 -16.43 1.19
N GLN A 5 -9.40 -17.11 0.12
CA GLN A 5 -8.12 -17.47 -0.27
C GLN A 5 -7.46 -16.48 -1.11
N GLN A 6 -8.13 -15.47 -1.54
CA GLN A 6 -7.58 -14.53 -2.43
C GLN A 6 -7.00 -13.39 -1.71
N GLN A 7 -5.99 -12.77 -2.22
CA GLN A 7 -5.45 -11.60 -1.62
C GLN A 7 -6.37 -10.46 -1.83
N PRO A 8 -6.55 -9.62 -0.86
CA PRO A 8 -7.45 -8.51 -1.00
C PRO A 8 -6.95 -7.57 -2.07
N GLU A 9 -7.88 -6.95 -2.74
CA GLU A 9 -7.56 -5.99 -3.76
C GLU A 9 -7.07 -4.72 -3.13
N TYR A 10 -7.52 -4.40 -1.93
CA TYR A 10 -7.14 -3.19 -1.23
C TYR A 10 -6.52 -3.55 0.10
N LEU A 11 -5.51 -2.78 0.47
CA LEU A 11 -4.75 -3.04 1.68
C LEU A 11 -4.87 -1.89 2.66
N THR A 12 -4.75 -2.19 3.93
CA THR A 12 -4.75 -1.16 4.95
C THR A 12 -3.37 -0.54 5.03
N PRO A 13 -3.24 0.64 5.65
CA PRO A 13 -1.92 1.24 5.81
C PRO A 13 -0.95 0.32 6.55
N GLY A 14 -1.44 -0.41 7.53
CA GLY A 14 -0.55 -1.32 8.24
C GLY A 14 -0.03 -2.44 7.37
N GLU A 15 -0.88 -2.96 6.50
CA GLU A 15 -0.46 -4.00 5.60
C GLU A 15 0.55 -3.48 4.59
N VAL A 16 0.32 -2.25 4.10
CA VAL A 16 1.24 -1.64 3.15
C VAL A 16 2.59 -1.41 3.83
N ALA A 17 2.55 -0.93 5.07
CA ALA A 17 3.78 -0.67 5.81
C ALA A 17 4.60 -1.93 5.93
N ARG A 18 3.93 -3.04 6.17
CA ARG A 18 4.64 -4.29 6.31
C ARG A 18 5.24 -4.71 4.97
N MET A 19 4.51 -4.54 3.90
CA MET A 19 5.01 -4.93 2.59
C MET A 19 6.19 -4.08 2.16
N LEU A 20 6.16 -2.80 2.50
CA LEU A 20 7.21 -1.88 2.08
C LEU A 20 8.32 -1.72 3.12
N HIS A 21 8.19 -2.39 4.25
CA HIS A 21 9.18 -2.33 5.32
C HIS A 21 9.38 -0.91 5.85
N VAL A 22 8.29 -0.22 6.04
CA VAL A 22 8.32 1.13 6.62
C VAL A 22 7.25 1.22 7.67
N SER A 23 7.15 2.32 8.37
CA SER A 23 6.12 2.46 9.39
C SER A 23 4.80 2.89 8.76
N PRO A 24 3.69 2.59 9.40
CA PRO A 24 2.41 3.06 8.89
C PRO A 24 2.34 4.58 8.78
N LYS A 25 3.05 5.28 9.65
CA LYS A 25 3.08 6.72 9.60
C LYS A 25 3.70 7.18 8.29
N THR A 26 4.74 6.50 7.86
CA THR A 26 5.38 6.83 6.59
C THR A 26 4.43 6.58 5.43
N VAL A 27 3.67 5.48 5.48
CA VAL A 27 2.72 5.18 4.42
C VAL A 27 1.69 6.30 4.32
N ASN A 28 1.18 6.77 5.46
CA ASN A 28 0.20 7.83 5.45
C ASN A 28 0.80 9.14 4.95
N ARG A 29 2.05 9.40 5.26
CA ARG A 29 2.70 10.59 4.77
C ARG A 29 2.83 10.54 3.25
N TRP A 30 3.22 9.40 2.73
CA TRP A 30 3.35 9.25 1.27
C TRP A 30 2.01 9.41 0.59
N ALA A 31 0.93 8.93 1.20
CA ALA A 31 -0.39 9.11 0.64
C ALA A 31 -0.76 10.59 0.63
N ASN A 32 -0.43 11.30 1.70
CA ASN A 32 -0.71 12.73 1.76
C ASN A 32 0.08 13.50 0.72
N GLU A 33 1.26 13.02 0.40
CA GLU A 33 2.10 13.71 -0.57
C GLU A 33 1.79 13.31 -2.01
N GLY A 34 0.84 12.43 -2.18
CA GLY A 34 0.50 11.99 -3.53
C GLY A 34 1.44 10.98 -4.13
N ARG A 35 2.33 10.43 -3.31
CA ARG A 35 3.27 9.45 -3.81
C ARG A 35 2.70 8.05 -3.88
N LEU A 36 1.66 7.81 -3.13
CA LEU A 36 1.07 6.48 -3.07
C LEU A 36 -0.43 6.67 -3.17
N ALA A 37 -1.03 6.16 -4.22
CA ALA A 37 -2.45 6.35 -4.45
C ALA A 37 -3.27 5.57 -3.44
N CYS A 38 -4.32 6.17 -2.95
CA CYS A 38 -5.20 5.48 -2.01
C CYS A 38 -6.62 5.96 -2.21
N ILE A 39 -7.56 5.20 -1.65
CA ILE A 39 -8.94 5.65 -1.62
C ILE A 39 -9.31 5.73 -0.15
N VAL A 40 -10.40 6.41 0.15
CA VAL A 40 -10.87 6.56 1.50
C VAL A 40 -12.25 5.98 1.57
N THR A 41 -12.47 5.07 2.51
CA THR A 41 -13.78 4.45 2.64
C THR A 41 -14.72 5.39 3.37
N LEU A 42 -15.99 5.03 3.41
CA LEU A 42 -16.98 5.86 4.07
C LEU A 42 -16.65 6.09 5.54
N GLY A 43 -15.99 5.17 6.15
CA GLY A 43 -15.62 5.35 7.55
C GLY A 43 -14.38 6.18 7.76
N GLY A 44 -13.81 6.73 6.70
CA GLY A 44 -12.64 7.57 6.84
C GLY A 44 -11.34 6.79 6.89
N HIS A 45 -11.35 5.57 6.46
CA HIS A 45 -10.15 4.73 6.50
C HIS A 45 -9.51 4.67 5.12
N ARG A 46 -8.20 4.78 5.07
CA ARG A 46 -7.50 4.70 3.80
C ARG A 46 -7.31 3.27 3.38
N ARG A 47 -7.39 3.05 2.07
CA ARG A 47 -7.12 1.74 1.50
C ARG A 47 -6.25 1.95 0.28
N PHE A 48 -5.31 1.04 0.06
CA PHE A 48 -4.34 1.16 -1.01
C PHE A 48 -4.50 -0.02 -1.95
N HIS A 49 -4.55 0.23 -3.25
CA HIS A 49 -4.73 -0.85 -4.20
C HIS A 49 -3.45 -1.67 -4.25
N ARG A 50 -3.61 -2.97 -4.20
CA ARG A 50 -2.47 -3.86 -4.13
C ARG A 50 -1.48 -3.66 -5.27
N ASP A 51 -1.97 -3.44 -6.48
CA ASP A 51 -1.09 -3.25 -7.62
C ASP A 51 -0.27 -1.99 -7.50
N GLU A 52 -0.84 -0.94 -6.94
CA GLU A 52 -0.10 0.29 -6.75
C GLU A 52 0.99 0.11 -5.71
N VAL A 53 0.69 -0.66 -4.68
CA VAL A 53 1.66 -0.92 -3.65
C VAL A 53 2.80 -1.76 -4.22
N ALA A 54 2.47 -2.74 -5.06
CA ALA A 54 3.49 -3.57 -5.66
C ALA A 54 4.41 -2.74 -6.54
N ARG A 55 3.85 -1.78 -7.25
CA ARG A 55 4.66 -0.93 -8.09
C ARG A 55 5.57 -0.05 -7.25
N ALA A 56 5.06 0.45 -6.15
CA ALA A 56 5.87 1.26 -5.25
C ALA A 56 7.01 0.43 -4.68
N ALA A 57 6.73 -0.81 -4.33
CA ALA A 57 7.75 -1.68 -3.79
C ALA A 57 8.86 -1.91 -4.81
N GLU A 58 8.49 -2.06 -6.06
CA GLU A 58 9.49 -2.25 -7.09
C GLU A 58 10.38 -1.03 -7.23
N LYS A 59 9.82 0.15 -7.14
CA LYS A 59 10.61 1.34 -7.26
C LYS A 59 11.58 1.46 -6.11
N MET A 60 11.18 1.02 -4.95
CA MET A 60 12.03 1.14 -3.79
C MET A 60 13.16 0.14 -3.79
N THR A 61 12.87 -1.10 -4.17
CA THR A 61 13.88 -2.11 -4.09
C THR A 61 14.51 -2.40 -5.40
N GLY A 62 13.81 -2.14 -6.47
CA GLY A 62 14.37 -2.42 -7.73
C GLY A 62 15.25 -1.38 -8.23
N GLY A 63 15.63 -0.53 -7.44
CA GLY A 63 16.45 0.51 -7.89
C GLY A 63 17.65 -0.05 -8.56
N PRO A 64 18.26 0.73 -9.25
CA PRO A 64 19.27 0.32 -9.99
C PRO A 64 20.30 -0.11 -9.27
N GLY A 65 20.76 -0.41 -9.23
CA GLY A 65 21.66 -0.75 -8.51
C GLY A 65 21.26 -1.60 -7.75
N ALA A 66 20.20 -1.58 -7.71
CA ALA A 66 19.72 -2.49 -6.80
C ALA A 66 19.99 -3.63 -7.43
#